data_79d31743b68ee539c83ab4d1d0db9181
#
_entry.id   79d31743b68ee539c83ab4d1d0db9181
#
_cell.length_a   1.000
_cell.length_b   1.000
_cell.length_c   1.000
_cell.angle_alpha   90.00
_cell.angle_beta   90.00
_cell.angle_gamma   90.00
#
_symmetry.space_group_name_H-M   'P 1'
#
loop_
_entity.id
_entity.type
_entity.pdbx_description
1 polymer ?
#
loop_
_entity_poly.entity_id
_entity_poly.type
_entity_poly.pdbx_seq_one_letter_code
_entity_poly.pdbx_strand_id
1 'polypeptide(L)'
;MTRSQRILIVTGDAQSEAMRGALAARGFAVTAAPDYESAYRQLLKARFELVVIDLVEVVEGVEFIKRVQATMNSTQPLLMVIAEWGTGGATLALSQSADAFEPKPVDPARLVDSVEGLLGTRALSARGMIGAE
;
A
#
# COMPACT_ATOMS: atom_id res chain seq x y z
N MET A 1 -3.55 -20.72 13.74
CA MET A 1 -3.55 -19.32 14.13
C MET A 1 -3.11 -18.43 12.99
N THR A 2 -3.86 -17.39 12.73
CA THR A 2 -3.60 -16.56 11.58
C THR A 2 -2.61 -15.46 11.95
N ARG A 3 -1.59 -15.30 11.14
CA ARG A 3 -0.63 -14.22 11.32
C ARG A 3 -1.23 -12.92 10.80
N SER A 4 -1.06 -11.83 11.54
CA SER A 4 -1.52 -10.53 11.09
C SER A 4 -0.78 -10.11 9.84
N GLN A 5 -1.51 -9.59 8.86
CA GLN A 5 -0.90 -9.05 7.67
C GLN A 5 -0.30 -7.69 7.99
N ARG A 6 0.85 -7.42 7.43
CA ARG A 6 1.62 -6.22 7.74
C ARG A 6 1.46 -5.18 6.64
N ILE A 7 1.13 -3.96 7.06
CA ILE A 7 0.91 -2.84 6.15
C ILE A 7 1.84 -1.72 6.51
N LEU A 8 2.51 -1.14 5.51
CA LEU A 8 3.35 0.02 5.68
C LEU A 8 2.63 1.23 5.09
N ILE A 9 2.46 2.29 5.87
CA ILE A 9 1.86 3.53 5.38
C ILE A 9 2.95 4.57 5.27
N VAL A 10 3.13 5.13 4.07
CA VAL A 10 4.13 6.16 3.82
C VAL A 10 3.44 7.51 3.76
N THR A 11 3.49 8.26 4.85
CA THR A 11 2.89 9.60 4.91
C THR A 11 3.43 10.35 6.11
N GLY A 12 3.64 11.65 5.94
CA GLY A 12 4.05 12.53 7.03
C GLY A 12 2.89 13.31 7.62
N ASP A 13 1.67 12.93 7.27
CA ASP A 13 0.50 13.72 7.53
C ASP A 13 -0.27 13.21 8.74
N ALA A 14 -1.04 14.07 9.38
CA ALA A 14 -1.87 13.70 10.53
C ALA A 14 -2.96 12.69 10.14
N GLN A 15 -3.35 12.64 8.87
CA GLN A 15 -4.32 11.67 8.41
C GLN A 15 -3.85 10.23 8.59
N SER A 16 -2.56 10.02 8.70
CA SER A 16 -2.03 8.68 8.89
C SER A 16 -2.56 8.02 10.16
N GLU A 17 -2.84 8.82 11.20
CA GLU A 17 -3.36 8.26 12.46
C GLU A 17 -4.74 7.64 12.27
N ALA A 18 -5.62 8.31 11.54
CA ALA A 18 -6.95 7.77 11.30
C ALA A 18 -6.90 6.50 10.47
N MET A 19 -6.06 6.49 9.44
CA MET A 19 -5.90 5.32 8.59
C MET A 19 -5.31 4.16 9.38
N ARG A 20 -4.28 4.45 10.16
CA ARG A 20 -3.60 3.44 10.95
C ARG A 20 -4.55 2.81 11.97
N GLY A 21 -5.32 3.66 12.66
CA GLY A 21 -6.28 3.16 13.63
C GLY A 21 -7.35 2.29 13.01
N ALA A 22 -7.86 2.70 11.85
CA ALA A 22 -8.90 1.93 11.17
C ALA A 22 -8.40 0.56 10.73
N LEU A 23 -7.19 0.51 10.21
CA LEU A 23 -6.61 -0.75 9.77
C LEU A 23 -6.25 -1.64 10.95
N ALA A 24 -5.69 -1.05 12.01
CA ALA A 24 -5.36 -1.82 13.21
C ALA A 24 -6.61 -2.43 13.85
N ALA A 25 -7.73 -1.71 13.80
CA ALA A 25 -8.98 -2.21 14.34
C ALA A 25 -9.47 -3.45 13.61
N ARG A 26 -9.03 -3.67 12.39
CA ARG A 26 -9.39 -4.87 11.63
C ARG A 26 -8.32 -5.96 11.73
N GLY A 27 -7.35 -5.80 12.62
CA GLY A 27 -6.37 -6.83 12.88
C GLY A 27 -5.09 -6.74 12.07
N PHE A 28 -4.90 -5.70 11.29
CA PHE A 28 -3.65 -5.53 10.54
C PHE A 28 -2.56 -4.98 11.44
N ALA A 29 -1.32 -5.39 11.17
CA ALA A 29 -0.15 -4.84 11.85
C ALA A 29 0.37 -3.68 11.01
N VAL A 30 0.20 -2.47 11.48
CA VAL A 30 0.47 -1.26 10.69
C VAL A 30 1.70 -0.53 11.18
N THR A 31 2.60 -0.21 10.26
CA THR A 31 3.78 0.60 10.52
C THR A 31 3.67 1.86 9.69
N ALA A 32 3.95 3.01 10.28
CA ALA A 32 3.94 4.27 9.54
C ALA A 32 5.36 4.75 9.33
N ALA A 33 5.64 5.26 8.14
CA ALA A 33 6.93 5.86 7.81
C ALA A 33 6.68 7.28 7.33
N PRO A 34 7.42 8.27 7.85
CA PRO A 34 7.14 9.67 7.50
C PRO A 34 7.64 10.08 6.12
N ASP A 35 8.53 9.32 5.51
CA ASP A 35 9.06 9.66 4.21
C ASP A 35 9.46 8.39 3.45
N TYR A 36 9.83 8.56 2.19
CA TYR A 36 10.16 7.43 1.34
C TYR A 36 11.44 6.72 1.77
N GLU A 37 12.40 7.47 2.28
CA GLU A 37 13.65 6.86 2.72
C GLU A 37 13.43 5.94 3.91
N SER A 38 12.67 6.41 4.90
CA SER A 38 12.32 5.59 6.07
C SER A 38 11.52 4.36 5.64
N ALA A 39 10.59 4.56 4.72
CA ALA A 39 9.76 3.46 4.22
C ALA A 39 10.63 2.40 3.54
N TYR A 40 11.57 2.83 2.72
CA TYR A 40 12.44 1.89 2.02
C TYR A 40 13.27 1.08 3.00
N ARG A 41 13.78 1.73 4.05
CA ARG A 41 14.54 1.02 5.09
C ARG A 41 13.67 -0.03 5.78
N GLN A 42 12.41 0.31 6.05
CA GLN A 42 11.50 -0.65 6.67
C GLN A 42 11.28 -1.86 5.77
N LEU A 43 11.14 -1.62 4.48
CA LEU A 43 10.93 -2.70 3.52
C LEU A 43 12.14 -3.62 3.42
N LEU A 44 13.33 -3.10 3.65
CA LEU A 44 14.53 -3.92 3.65
C LEU A 44 14.65 -4.78 4.91
N LYS A 45 14.02 -4.36 6.01
CA LYS A 45 14.14 -5.06 7.29
C LYS A 45 13.03 -6.07 7.53
N ALA A 46 11.87 -5.87 6.95
CA ALA A 46 10.71 -6.69 7.26
C ALA A 46 9.85 -6.86 6.03
N ARG A 47 9.04 -7.91 6.03
CA ARG A 47 8.15 -8.18 4.94
C ARG A 47 6.81 -7.53 5.20
N PHE A 48 6.28 -6.84 4.19
CA PHE A 48 4.97 -6.23 4.23
C PHE A 48 4.13 -6.76 3.09
N GLU A 49 2.84 -6.99 3.34
CA GLU A 49 1.92 -7.41 2.31
C GLU A 49 1.43 -6.26 1.46
N LEU A 50 1.41 -5.06 2.04
CA LEU A 50 0.89 -3.89 1.34
C LEU A 50 1.65 -2.64 1.77
N VAL A 51 1.91 -1.75 0.80
CA VAL A 51 2.43 -0.41 1.07
C VAL A 51 1.38 0.59 0.59
N VAL A 52 0.93 1.47 1.48
CA VAL A 52 0.01 2.55 1.14
C VAL A 52 0.83 3.82 1.02
N ILE A 53 0.80 4.43 -0.15
CA ILE A 53 1.63 5.59 -0.45
C ILE A 53 0.77 6.84 -0.57
N ASP A 54 0.98 7.80 0.32
CA ASP A 54 0.33 9.10 0.24
C ASP A 54 1.11 9.95 -0.73
N LEU A 55 0.61 10.05 -1.97
CA LEU A 55 1.34 10.67 -3.05
C LEU A 55 1.16 12.19 -3.02
N VAL A 56 2.14 12.89 -2.53
CA VAL A 56 2.16 14.35 -2.51
C VAL A 56 3.03 14.86 -3.66
N GLU A 57 4.25 14.35 -3.75
CA GLU A 57 5.17 14.68 -4.83
C GLU A 57 5.19 13.53 -5.82
N VAL A 58 4.62 13.76 -7.01
CA VAL A 58 4.43 12.69 -7.98
C VAL A 58 5.74 12.06 -8.42
N VAL A 59 6.74 12.89 -8.72
CA VAL A 59 8.02 12.37 -9.21
C VAL A 59 8.70 11.49 -8.17
N GLU A 60 8.76 11.96 -6.93
CA GLU A 60 9.38 11.19 -5.86
C GLU A 60 8.63 9.91 -5.56
N GLY A 61 7.30 9.97 -5.62
CA GLY A 61 6.49 8.79 -5.39
C GLY A 61 6.70 7.73 -6.46
N VAL A 62 6.76 8.14 -7.71
CA VAL A 62 7.00 7.22 -8.82
C VAL A 62 8.38 6.59 -8.69
N GLU A 63 9.38 7.39 -8.32
CA GLU A 63 10.72 6.86 -8.13
C GLU A 63 10.78 5.84 -7.01
N PHE A 64 10.04 6.10 -5.93
CA PHE A 64 9.95 5.15 -4.84
C PHE A 64 9.35 3.83 -5.31
N ILE A 65 8.25 3.90 -6.07
CA ILE A 65 7.60 2.71 -6.60
C ILE A 65 8.57 1.90 -7.46
N LYS A 66 9.29 2.58 -8.36
CA LYS A 66 10.25 1.91 -9.21
C LYS A 66 11.37 1.26 -8.41
N ARG A 67 11.82 1.94 -7.37
CA ARG A 67 12.89 1.41 -6.52
C ARG A 67 12.45 0.15 -5.79
N VAL A 68 11.21 0.15 -5.29
CA VAL A 68 10.66 -1.02 -4.63
C VAL A 68 10.55 -2.19 -5.61
N GLN A 69 10.03 -1.93 -6.79
CA GLN A 69 9.87 -2.97 -7.82
C GLN A 69 11.21 -3.54 -8.23
N ALA A 70 12.22 -2.70 -8.38
CA ALA A 70 13.53 -3.16 -8.81
C ALA A 70 14.25 -3.98 -7.74
N THR A 71 14.00 -3.65 -6.47
CA THR A 71 14.71 -4.28 -5.36
C THR A 71 14.02 -5.54 -4.86
N MET A 72 12.70 -5.58 -4.91
CA MET A 72 11.93 -6.61 -4.20
C MET A 72 11.16 -7.56 -5.10
N ASN A 73 11.71 -7.92 -6.19
CA ASN A 73 11.11 -8.80 -7.20
C ASN A 73 10.02 -9.74 -6.71
N SER A 74 10.38 -10.90 -6.17
CA SER A 74 9.41 -11.93 -5.82
C SER A 74 8.75 -11.69 -4.47
N THR A 75 9.31 -10.80 -3.66
CA THR A 75 8.74 -10.47 -2.36
C THR A 75 8.09 -9.10 -2.35
N GLN A 76 7.82 -8.57 -3.54
CA GLN A 76 7.25 -7.24 -3.66
C GLN A 76 5.87 -7.18 -3.02
N PRO A 77 5.64 -6.17 -2.17
CA PRO A 77 4.30 -5.97 -1.60
C PRO A 77 3.36 -5.41 -2.64
N LEU A 78 2.06 -5.51 -2.38
CA LEU A 78 1.09 -4.78 -3.17
C LEU A 78 1.24 -3.29 -2.89
N LEU A 79 0.93 -2.47 -3.87
CA LEU A 79 1.10 -1.02 -3.75
C LEU A 79 -0.25 -0.33 -3.95
N MET A 80 -0.64 0.49 -2.98
CA MET A 80 -1.84 1.31 -3.07
C MET A 80 -1.43 2.77 -3.00
N VAL A 81 -1.86 3.56 -3.98
CA VAL A 81 -1.54 4.98 -4.04
C VAL A 81 -2.76 5.80 -3.64
N ILE A 82 -2.56 6.79 -2.79
CA ILE A 82 -3.58 7.75 -2.41
C ILE A 82 -3.16 9.11 -2.98
N ALA A 83 -4.03 9.74 -3.76
CA ALA A 83 -3.70 11.01 -4.40
C ALA A 83 -4.97 11.78 -4.71
N GLU A 84 -4.82 13.09 -4.96
CA GLU A 84 -5.95 13.92 -5.33
C GLU A 84 -6.33 13.70 -6.78
N TRP A 85 -7.63 13.79 -7.05
CA TRP A 85 -8.12 13.71 -8.42
C TRP A 85 -7.62 14.91 -9.22
N GLY A 86 -7.36 14.70 -10.49
CA GLY A 86 -7.05 15.79 -11.40
C GLY A 86 -5.60 16.24 -11.40
N THR A 87 -4.77 15.61 -10.59
CA THR A 87 -3.34 15.97 -10.57
C THR A 87 -2.52 15.16 -11.56
N GLY A 88 -3.12 14.16 -12.19
CA GLY A 88 -2.39 13.24 -13.05
C GLY A 88 -1.67 12.16 -12.26
N GLY A 89 -1.65 12.27 -10.94
CA GLY A 89 -0.94 11.32 -10.08
C GLY A 89 -1.52 9.93 -10.17
N ALA A 90 -2.84 9.80 -10.26
CA ALA A 90 -3.49 8.50 -10.34
C ALA A 90 -3.06 7.75 -11.60
N THR A 91 -3.14 8.42 -12.76
CA THR A 91 -2.77 7.80 -14.02
C THR A 91 -1.30 7.40 -14.01
N LEU A 92 -0.46 8.28 -13.52
CA LEU A 92 0.97 8.03 -13.48
C LEU A 92 1.31 6.88 -12.55
N ALA A 93 0.69 6.86 -11.38
CA ALA A 93 0.93 5.79 -10.40
C ALA A 93 0.49 4.43 -10.95
N LEU A 94 -0.68 4.38 -11.56
CA LEU A 94 -1.19 3.13 -12.11
C LEU A 94 -0.36 2.65 -13.30
N SER A 95 0.17 3.59 -14.10
CA SER A 95 1.03 3.22 -15.21
C SER A 95 2.38 2.66 -14.72
N GLN A 96 2.72 2.90 -13.45
CA GLN A 96 3.92 2.33 -12.84
C GLN A 96 3.60 1.06 -12.06
N SER A 97 2.47 0.44 -12.36
CA SER A 97 2.08 -0.86 -11.80
C SER A 97 1.67 -0.83 -10.34
N ALA A 98 1.09 0.29 -9.89
CA ALA A 98 0.43 0.28 -8.60
C ALA A 98 -0.81 -0.61 -8.69
N ASP A 99 -1.11 -1.31 -7.61
CA ASP A 99 -2.20 -2.29 -7.62
C ASP A 99 -3.55 -1.65 -7.33
N ALA A 100 -3.58 -0.49 -6.70
CA ALA A 100 -4.83 0.19 -6.37
C ALA A 100 -4.60 1.68 -6.19
N PHE A 101 -5.70 2.42 -6.29
CA PHE A 101 -5.69 3.86 -6.13
C PHE A 101 -6.89 4.28 -5.30
N GLU A 102 -6.68 5.20 -4.34
CA GLU A 102 -7.78 5.81 -3.59
C GLU A 102 -7.66 7.33 -3.69
N PRO A 103 -8.76 8.01 -3.99
CA PRO A 103 -8.71 9.46 -4.10
C PRO A 103 -8.74 10.13 -2.73
N LYS A 104 -8.15 11.30 -2.64
CA LYS A 104 -8.26 12.14 -1.45
C LYS A 104 -9.52 12.99 -1.55
N PRO A 105 -10.15 13.34 -0.44
CA PRO A 105 -9.79 12.96 0.93
C PRO A 105 -10.12 11.50 1.21
N VAL A 106 -9.30 10.85 2.01
CA VAL A 106 -9.46 9.42 2.28
C VAL A 106 -10.45 9.22 3.40
N ASP A 107 -11.46 8.39 3.15
CA ASP A 107 -12.36 7.93 4.19
C ASP A 107 -11.73 6.66 4.79
N PRO A 108 -11.40 6.66 6.08
CA PRO A 108 -10.73 5.50 6.66
C PRO A 108 -11.51 4.19 6.51
N ALA A 109 -12.84 4.25 6.62
CA ALA A 109 -13.65 3.04 6.46
C ALA A 109 -13.56 2.49 5.03
N ARG A 110 -13.59 3.39 4.05
CA ARG A 110 -13.46 2.99 2.66
C ARG A 110 -12.07 2.43 2.37
N LEU A 111 -11.06 3.05 2.97
CA LEU A 111 -9.68 2.56 2.82
C LEU A 111 -9.56 1.13 3.33
N VAL A 112 -10.12 0.85 4.49
CA VAL A 112 -10.09 -0.49 5.07
C VAL A 112 -10.76 -1.49 4.14
N ASP A 113 -11.92 -1.14 3.59
CA ASP A 113 -12.62 -2.02 2.67
C ASP A 113 -11.79 -2.30 1.43
N SER A 114 -11.14 -1.27 0.89
CA SER A 114 -10.27 -1.44 -0.28
C SER A 114 -9.08 -2.33 0.03
N VAL A 115 -8.48 -2.14 1.20
CA VAL A 115 -7.34 -2.93 1.61
C VAL A 115 -7.74 -4.40 1.80
N GLU A 116 -8.86 -4.64 2.46
CA GLU A 116 -9.33 -6.01 2.67
C GLU A 116 -9.63 -6.70 1.34
N GLY A 117 -10.26 -5.97 0.42
CA GLY A 117 -10.55 -6.52 -0.89
C GLY A 117 -9.30 -6.85 -1.67
N LEU A 118 -8.32 -5.96 -1.62
CA LEU A 118 -7.08 -6.15 -2.35
C LEU A 118 -6.28 -7.33 -1.80
N LEU A 119 -6.14 -7.42 -0.49
CA LEU A 119 -5.40 -8.52 0.13
C LEU A 119 -6.15 -9.84 0.02
N GLY A 120 -7.48 -9.79 0.10
CA GLY A 120 -8.30 -10.98 -0.09
C GLY A 120 -8.20 -11.50 -1.52
N THR A 121 -8.19 -10.62 -2.49
CA THR A 121 -8.05 -11.00 -3.89
C THR A 121 -6.71 -11.68 -4.14
N ARG A 122 -5.65 -11.14 -3.55
CA ARG A 122 -4.33 -11.74 -3.68
C ARG A 122 -4.30 -13.15 -3.10
N ALA A 123 -4.91 -13.35 -1.92
CA ALA A 123 -4.98 -14.65 -1.30
C ALA A 123 -5.81 -15.62 -2.13
N LEU A 124 -6.92 -15.15 -2.69
CA LEU A 124 -7.76 -15.98 -3.54
C LEU A 124 -7.05 -16.36 -4.84
N SER A 125 -6.31 -15.44 -5.42
CA SER A 125 -5.55 -15.73 -6.62
C SER A 125 -4.51 -16.82 -6.37
N ALA A 126 -3.83 -16.75 -5.24
CA ALA A 126 -2.85 -17.75 -4.89
C ALA A 126 -3.49 -19.13 -4.74
N ARG A 127 -4.64 -19.18 -4.08
CA ARG A 127 -5.38 -20.42 -3.95
C ARG A 127 -5.93 -20.91 -5.28
N GLY A 128 -6.43 -19.98 -6.08
CA GLY A 128 -7.00 -20.31 -7.37
C GLY A 128 -5.98 -20.95 -8.30
N MET A 129 -4.76 -20.50 -8.21
CA MET A 129 -3.72 -21.11 -9.03
C MET A 129 -3.48 -22.58 -8.67
N ILE A 130 -3.75 -22.93 -7.44
CA ILE A 130 -3.58 -24.30 -6.99
C ILE A 130 -4.81 -25.14 -7.31
N GLY A 131 -5.98 -24.57 -7.10
CA GLY A 131 -7.21 -25.33 -7.22
C GLY A 131 -7.96 -25.16 -8.49
N ALA A 132 -7.54 -24.32 -9.35
CA ALA A 132 -8.29 -23.97 -10.50
C ALA A 132 -8.18 -24.96 -11.56
N GLU A 133 -7.86 -25.62 -11.49
CA GLU A 133 -8.00 -26.25 -12.56
C GLU A 133 -8.58 -27.15 -12.70
#